data_8b5485e34e7217d3f0d0b11bc10a93d5
#
_entry.id   8b5485e34e7217d3f0d0b11bc10a93d5
#
_cell.length_a   1.000
_cell.length_b   1.000
_cell.length_c   1.000
_cell.angle_alpha   90.00
_cell.angle_beta   90.00
_cell.angle_gamma   90.00
#
_symmetry.space_group_name_H-M   'P 1'
#
loop_
_entity.id
_entity.type
_entity.pdbx_description
1 polymer ?
#
loop_
_entity_poly.entity_id
_entity_poly.type
_entity_poly.pdbx_seq_one_letter_code
_entity_poly.pdbx_strand_id
1 'polypeptide(L)'
;SILKFLYKFHNIDNKNFYIDAPNIGSDVLIFYDNYPKVIDGLDKFKKIYLKKPRWKKIFLLIPSKKNITKKIFDIYRNNKNTLIKKIFSQNDLLYSSMMFNEEFQNLYNFIETQKDKFKVNGMSGSGSSIFFTFKSNIAEKSLINDIRSKYPLVRIEKSYYFS
;
A
#
# COMPACT_ATOMS: atom_id res chain seq x y z
N SER A 1 7.71 13.15 9.97
CA SER A 1 8.80 12.86 9.00
C SER A 1 10.06 13.60 9.40
N ILE A 2 11.22 13.11 8.99
CA ILE A 2 12.53 13.75 9.24
C ILE A 2 12.54 15.18 8.70
N LEU A 3 12.02 15.38 7.51
CA LEU A 3 11.94 16.72 6.89
C LEU A 3 11.14 17.70 7.76
N LYS A 4 10.00 17.30 8.29
CA LYS A 4 9.20 18.14 9.19
C LYS A 4 9.96 18.49 10.48
N PHE A 5 10.74 17.56 11.01
CA PHE A 5 11.62 17.81 12.14
C PHE A 5 12.70 18.83 11.81
N LEU A 6 13.36 18.70 10.65
CA LEU A 6 14.40 19.64 10.20
C LEU A 6 13.85 21.04 10.01
N TYR A 7 12.67 21.18 9.41
CA TYR A 7 12.00 22.49 9.24
C TYR A 7 11.72 23.16 10.59
N LYS A 8 11.20 22.37 11.55
CA LYS A 8 10.97 22.88 12.89
C LYS A 8 12.26 23.25 13.61
N PHE A 9 13.29 22.43 13.50
CA PHE A 9 14.59 22.63 14.15
C PHE A 9 15.31 23.87 13.63
N HIS A 10 15.25 24.13 12.32
CA HIS A 10 15.88 25.28 11.68
C HIS A 10 14.96 26.51 11.56
N ASN A 11 13.78 26.51 12.17
CA ASN A 11 12.79 27.59 12.10
C ASN A 11 12.44 28.02 10.66
N ILE A 12 12.43 27.05 9.72
CA ILE A 12 12.09 27.32 8.31
C ILE A 12 10.56 27.42 8.19
N ASP A 13 10.08 28.40 7.43
CA ASP A 13 8.65 28.57 7.17
C ASP A 13 8.07 27.31 6.50
N ASN A 14 6.97 26.82 7.04
CA ASN A 14 6.26 25.67 6.50
C ASN A 14 5.78 25.84 5.04
N LYS A 15 5.68 27.06 4.54
CA LYS A 15 5.37 27.31 3.12
C LYS A 15 6.42 26.71 2.19
N ASN A 16 7.69 26.78 2.57
CA ASN A 16 8.78 26.22 1.80
C ASN A 16 8.72 24.69 1.73
N PHE A 17 8.11 24.03 2.73
CA PHE A 17 7.92 22.59 2.71
C PHE A 17 7.16 22.10 1.47
N TYR A 18 6.12 22.81 1.05
CA TYR A 18 5.32 22.43 -0.13
C TYR A 18 6.09 22.62 -1.44
N ILE A 19 7.10 23.50 -1.45
CA ILE A 19 7.98 23.73 -2.61
C ILE A 19 9.07 22.67 -2.67
N ASP A 20 9.65 22.34 -1.52
CA ASP A 20 10.82 21.45 -1.45
C ASP A 20 10.46 19.95 -1.45
N ALA A 21 9.33 19.61 -0.83
CA ALA A 21 8.91 18.21 -0.68
C ALA A 21 8.78 17.45 -2.01
N PRO A 22 8.21 17.99 -3.09
CA PRO A 22 8.14 17.32 -4.38
C PRO A 22 9.51 17.03 -5.01
N ASN A 23 10.52 17.90 -4.75
CA ASN A 23 11.88 17.74 -5.23
C ASN A 23 12.63 16.60 -4.53
N ILE A 24 12.21 16.24 -3.31
CA ILE A 24 12.77 15.12 -2.54
C ILE A 24 12.10 13.80 -2.96
N GLY A 25 10.80 13.83 -3.21
CA GLY A 25 10.04 12.67 -3.65
C GLY A 25 8.54 12.93 -3.67
N SER A 26 7.86 12.33 -4.63
CA SER A 26 6.41 12.47 -4.84
C SER A 26 5.56 12.14 -3.61
N ASP A 27 6.04 11.23 -2.76
CA ASP A 27 5.31 10.75 -1.60
C ASP A 27 5.54 11.59 -0.33
N VAL A 28 6.48 12.53 -0.35
CA VAL A 28 6.86 13.31 0.84
C VAL A 28 5.70 14.18 1.34
N LEU A 29 4.89 14.72 0.43
CA LEU A 29 3.70 15.51 0.76
C LEU A 29 2.63 14.72 1.50
N ILE A 30 2.56 13.39 1.29
CA ILE A 30 1.61 12.52 1.98
C ILE A 30 1.81 12.58 3.50
N PHE A 31 3.07 12.66 3.92
CA PHE A 31 3.48 12.60 5.33
C PHE A 31 3.57 13.97 6.02
N TYR A 32 3.10 15.05 5.36
CA TYR A 32 3.11 16.38 5.95
C TYR A 32 2.26 16.47 7.23
N ASP A 33 1.07 15.90 7.18
CA ASP A 33 0.17 15.81 8.32
C ASP A 33 -0.50 14.41 8.39
N ASN A 34 -1.28 14.17 9.43
CA ASN A 34 -1.92 12.87 9.67
C ASN A 34 -3.31 12.73 9.02
N TYR A 35 -3.72 13.66 8.16
CA TYR A 35 -4.99 13.53 7.46
C TYR A 35 -4.86 12.62 6.23
N PRO A 36 -5.85 11.75 5.97
CA PRO A 36 -5.96 11.05 4.70
C PRO A 36 -6.01 12.05 3.54
N LYS A 37 -5.36 11.73 2.43
CA LYS A 37 -5.26 12.59 1.27
C LYS A 37 -5.54 11.82 -0.01
N VAL A 38 -6.17 12.48 -0.96
CA VAL A 38 -6.13 12.07 -2.38
C VAL A 38 -5.05 12.90 -3.05
N ILE A 39 -4.15 12.26 -3.77
CA ILE A 39 -3.06 12.88 -4.48
C ILE A 39 -3.34 12.79 -5.97
N ASP A 40 -3.20 13.91 -6.65
CA ASP A 40 -3.34 14.04 -8.09
C ASP A 40 -2.09 14.74 -8.63
N GLY A 41 -1.14 13.94 -9.13
CA GLY A 41 0.15 14.44 -9.58
C GLY A 41 1.17 14.66 -8.46
N LEU A 42 2.19 15.48 -8.73
CA LEU A 42 3.33 15.69 -7.83
C LEU A 42 3.06 16.72 -6.72
N ASP A 43 2.19 17.67 -6.99
CA ASP A 43 1.99 18.89 -6.18
C ASP A 43 0.55 19.10 -5.72
N LYS A 44 -0.40 18.30 -6.22
CA LYS A 44 -1.82 18.47 -5.92
C LYS A 44 -2.32 17.39 -4.98
N PHE A 45 -2.85 17.82 -3.86
CA PHE A 45 -3.52 16.91 -2.93
C PHE A 45 -4.77 17.54 -2.34
N LYS A 46 -5.76 16.69 -2.04
CA LYS A 46 -6.97 17.04 -1.32
C LYS A 46 -7.02 16.27 -0.01
N LYS A 47 -7.13 16.97 1.10
CA LYS A 47 -7.35 16.36 2.42
C LYS A 47 -8.76 15.78 2.51
N ILE A 48 -8.87 14.60 3.10
CA ILE A 48 -10.15 13.99 3.42
C ILE A 48 -10.41 14.19 4.90
N TYR A 49 -11.47 14.92 5.23
CA TYR A 49 -11.89 15.12 6.62
C TYR A 49 -12.84 14.00 7.03
N LEU A 50 -12.44 13.23 8.03
CA LEU A 50 -13.24 12.12 8.55
C LEU A 50 -14.25 12.64 9.57
N LYS A 51 -15.53 12.35 9.39
CA LYS A 51 -16.60 12.79 10.31
C LYS A 51 -16.46 12.20 11.71
N LYS A 52 -16.09 10.91 11.78
CA LYS A 52 -15.89 10.16 13.05
C LYS A 52 -14.66 9.26 12.89
N PRO A 53 -13.46 9.83 12.98
CA PRO A 53 -12.25 9.08 12.77
C PRO A 53 -12.09 7.98 13.85
N ARG A 54 -11.76 6.78 13.40
CA ARG A 54 -11.51 5.63 14.28
C ARG A 54 -10.29 4.86 13.83
N TRP A 55 -9.55 4.34 14.80
CA TRP A 55 -8.48 3.39 14.53
C TRP A 55 -9.07 2.05 14.11
N LYS A 56 -8.70 1.58 12.95
CA LYS A 56 -9.08 0.28 12.42
C LYS A 56 -7.87 -0.61 12.24
N LYS A 57 -8.04 -1.88 12.57
CA LYS A 57 -7.02 -2.90 12.43
C LYS A 57 -6.76 -3.19 10.96
N ILE A 58 -5.49 -3.26 10.58
CA ILE A 58 -5.02 -3.66 9.26
C ILE A 58 -3.93 -4.71 9.42
N PHE A 59 -3.88 -5.67 8.51
CA PHE A 59 -2.84 -6.67 8.42
C PHE A 59 -2.03 -6.46 7.17
N LEU A 60 -0.73 -6.72 7.27
CA LEU A 60 0.22 -6.70 6.17
C LEU A 60 0.82 -8.09 6.04
N LEU A 61 0.74 -8.67 4.85
CA LEU A 61 1.52 -9.84 4.48
C LEU A 61 2.73 -9.36 3.70
N ILE A 62 3.89 -9.76 4.15
CA ILE A 62 5.17 -9.34 3.56
C ILE A 62 5.87 -10.61 3.08
N PRO A 63 5.83 -10.92 1.78
CA PRO A 63 6.53 -12.05 1.19
C PRO A 63 8.03 -11.98 1.43
N SER A 64 8.70 -13.12 1.43
CA SER A 64 10.16 -13.21 1.60
C SER A 64 10.88 -12.54 0.43
N LYS A 65 10.39 -12.77 -0.78
CA LYS A 65 10.92 -12.16 -2.00
C LYS A 65 10.31 -10.78 -2.21
N LYS A 66 11.18 -9.77 -2.21
CA LYS A 66 10.79 -8.37 -2.44
C LYS A 66 10.72 -8.04 -3.93
N ASN A 67 9.79 -7.18 -4.29
CA ASN A 67 9.77 -6.57 -5.61
C ASN A 67 10.86 -5.51 -5.76
N ILE A 68 11.40 -5.38 -6.98
CA ILE A 68 12.27 -4.29 -7.36
C ILE A 68 11.40 -3.26 -8.09
N THR A 69 11.10 -2.16 -7.43
CA THR A 69 10.16 -1.13 -7.92
C THR A 69 10.43 -0.73 -9.37
N LYS A 70 11.68 -0.46 -9.73
CA LYS A 70 12.06 -0.11 -11.11
C LYS A 70 11.63 -1.18 -12.10
N LYS A 71 11.91 -2.46 -11.82
CA LYS A 71 11.52 -3.58 -12.71
C LYS A 71 10.00 -3.71 -12.85
N ILE A 72 9.24 -3.46 -11.79
CA ILE A 72 7.78 -3.48 -11.84
C ILE A 72 7.25 -2.40 -12.79
N PHE A 73 7.78 -1.18 -12.69
CA PHE A 73 7.43 -0.10 -13.62
C PHE A 73 7.86 -0.37 -15.06
N ASP A 74 9.02 -0.99 -15.28
CA ASP A 74 9.47 -1.37 -16.62
C ASP A 74 8.53 -2.42 -17.24
N ILE A 75 8.13 -3.46 -16.49
CA ILE A 75 7.14 -4.44 -16.93
C ILE A 75 5.81 -3.76 -17.24
N TYR A 76 5.36 -2.85 -16.39
CA TYR A 76 4.11 -2.11 -16.59
C TYR A 76 4.14 -1.30 -17.88
N ARG A 77 5.20 -0.53 -18.14
CA ARG A 77 5.35 0.27 -19.36
C ARG A 77 5.34 -0.58 -20.61
N ASN A 78 6.08 -1.69 -20.61
CA ASN A 78 6.20 -2.59 -21.77
C ASN A 78 4.90 -3.34 -22.09
N ASN A 79 4.02 -3.51 -21.09
CA ASN A 79 2.79 -4.29 -21.26
C ASN A 79 1.51 -3.43 -21.14
N LYS A 80 1.62 -2.11 -21.08
CA LYS A 80 0.49 -1.21 -20.82
C LYS A 80 -0.73 -1.47 -21.69
N ASN A 81 -0.52 -1.66 -23.01
CA ASN A 81 -1.62 -1.88 -23.95
C ASN A 81 -2.34 -3.23 -23.76
N THR A 82 -1.64 -4.23 -23.27
CA THR A 82 -2.20 -5.56 -22.98
C THR A 82 -2.91 -5.59 -21.63
N LEU A 83 -2.40 -4.81 -20.66
CA LEU A 83 -2.85 -4.80 -19.27
C LEU A 83 -4.15 -4.02 -19.08
N ILE A 84 -4.35 -2.92 -19.80
CA ILE A 84 -5.56 -2.07 -19.70
C ILE A 84 -6.84 -2.88 -19.97
N LYS A 85 -6.76 -3.92 -20.79
CA LYS A 85 -7.93 -4.77 -21.12
C LYS A 85 -8.30 -5.81 -20.04
N LYS A 86 -7.43 -6.04 -19.02
CA LYS A 86 -7.59 -7.18 -18.09
C LYS A 86 -7.86 -6.82 -16.64
N ILE A 87 -7.71 -5.57 -16.20
CA ILE A 87 -7.61 -5.33 -14.77
C ILE A 87 -8.60 -4.28 -14.27
N PHE A 88 -9.65 -4.73 -13.62
CA PHE A 88 -10.43 -3.99 -12.63
C PHE A 88 -9.75 -4.03 -11.25
N SER A 89 -8.43 -3.82 -11.19
CA SER A 89 -7.68 -3.76 -9.95
C SER A 89 -7.55 -2.31 -9.51
N GLN A 90 -7.65 -2.07 -8.21
CA GLN A 90 -7.40 -0.75 -7.61
C GLN A 90 -5.92 -0.33 -7.68
N ASN A 91 -5.04 -1.19 -8.21
CA ASN A 91 -3.60 -0.94 -8.33
C ASN A 91 -3.10 -1.40 -9.71
N ASP A 92 -2.74 -0.45 -10.56
CA ASP A 92 -2.29 -0.70 -11.93
C ASP A 92 -1.03 -1.56 -12.02
N LEU A 93 -0.22 -1.58 -10.97
CA LEU A 93 1.03 -2.35 -10.91
C LEU A 93 0.84 -3.81 -10.49
N LEU A 94 -0.37 -4.21 -10.08
CA LEU A 94 -0.65 -5.55 -9.55
C LEU A 94 -0.19 -6.65 -10.51
N TYR A 95 -0.60 -6.58 -11.77
CA TYR A 95 -0.25 -7.60 -12.75
C TYR A 95 1.25 -7.67 -13.02
N SER A 96 1.91 -6.52 -13.12
CA SER A 96 3.36 -6.46 -13.28
C SER A 96 4.11 -7.06 -12.09
N SER A 97 3.57 -6.87 -10.89
CA SER A 97 4.08 -7.49 -9.68
C SER A 97 3.91 -9.02 -9.70
N MET A 98 2.75 -9.51 -10.14
CA MET A 98 2.49 -10.96 -10.28
C MET A 98 3.40 -11.60 -11.32
N MET A 99 3.64 -10.93 -12.46
CA MET A 99 4.58 -11.42 -13.48
C MET A 99 6.02 -11.49 -12.99
N PHE A 100 6.42 -10.55 -12.14
CA PHE A 100 7.80 -10.46 -11.64
C PHE A 100 8.08 -11.43 -10.49
N ASN A 101 7.08 -11.72 -9.66
CA ASN A 101 7.25 -12.40 -8.38
C ASN A 101 6.20 -13.50 -8.21
N GLU A 102 6.61 -14.73 -8.46
CA GLU A 102 5.74 -15.91 -8.37
C GLU A 102 5.26 -16.16 -6.93
N GLU A 103 6.11 -15.95 -5.91
CA GLU A 103 5.69 -16.07 -4.51
C GLU A 103 4.55 -15.09 -4.20
N PHE A 104 4.69 -13.85 -4.65
CA PHE A 104 3.64 -12.85 -4.51
C PHE A 104 2.38 -13.26 -5.28
N GLN A 105 2.51 -13.75 -6.51
CA GLN A 105 1.37 -14.21 -7.33
C GLN A 105 0.58 -15.30 -6.62
N ASN A 106 1.28 -16.32 -6.11
CA ASN A 106 0.65 -17.45 -5.42
C ASN A 106 -0.06 -16.98 -4.12
N LEU A 107 0.60 -16.12 -3.35
CA LEU A 107 0.02 -15.57 -2.14
C LEU A 107 -1.20 -14.68 -2.45
N TYR A 108 -1.10 -13.80 -3.44
CA TYR A 108 -2.19 -12.91 -3.82
C TYR A 108 -3.41 -13.69 -4.32
N ASN A 109 -3.20 -14.70 -5.18
CA ASN A 109 -4.27 -15.58 -5.64
C ASN A 109 -4.96 -16.32 -4.48
N PHE A 110 -4.18 -16.80 -3.50
CA PHE A 110 -4.76 -17.39 -2.29
C PHE A 110 -5.61 -16.38 -1.51
N ILE A 111 -5.15 -15.15 -1.33
CA ILE A 111 -5.92 -14.08 -0.66
C ILE A 111 -7.20 -13.78 -1.43
N GLU A 112 -7.17 -13.73 -2.75
CA GLU A 112 -8.37 -13.50 -3.58
C GLU A 112 -9.42 -14.62 -3.42
N THR A 113 -9.02 -15.88 -3.21
CA THR A 113 -9.99 -16.96 -2.89
C THR A 113 -10.71 -16.74 -1.56
N GLN A 114 -10.17 -15.89 -0.70
CA GLN A 114 -10.71 -15.59 0.64
C GLN A 114 -11.37 -14.20 0.73
N LYS A 115 -11.62 -13.54 -0.42
CA LYS A 115 -12.11 -12.14 -0.48
C LYS A 115 -13.37 -11.88 0.35
N ASP A 116 -14.23 -12.88 0.51
CA ASP A 116 -15.45 -12.76 1.31
C ASP A 116 -15.20 -12.53 2.81
N LYS A 117 -14.00 -12.86 3.31
CA LYS A 117 -13.56 -12.61 4.69
C LYS A 117 -13.11 -11.18 4.93
N PHE A 118 -12.84 -10.41 3.87
CA PHE A 118 -12.27 -9.06 3.96
C PHE A 118 -13.29 -7.96 3.76
N LYS A 119 -13.06 -6.80 4.41
CA LYS A 119 -13.70 -5.53 4.07
C LYS A 119 -12.96 -4.83 2.94
N VAL A 120 -11.63 -4.86 3.04
CA VAL A 120 -10.70 -4.27 2.07
C VAL A 120 -9.48 -5.16 1.99
N ASN A 121 -8.97 -5.37 0.80
CA ASN A 121 -7.68 -6.02 0.55
C ASN A 121 -7.05 -5.41 -0.71
N GLY A 122 -5.73 -5.49 -0.81
CA GLY A 122 -5.02 -5.01 -1.99
C GLY A 122 -3.51 -5.10 -1.84
N MET A 123 -2.81 -4.79 -2.94
CA MET A 123 -1.36 -4.66 -2.96
C MET A 123 -0.94 -3.25 -2.55
N SER A 124 0.11 -3.14 -1.76
CA SER A 124 0.69 -1.86 -1.35
C SER A 124 1.77 -1.40 -2.35
N GLY A 125 1.56 -0.24 -2.97
CA GLY A 125 2.52 0.37 -3.90
C GLY A 125 2.87 -0.56 -5.07
N SER A 126 4.17 -0.76 -5.34
CA SER A 126 4.68 -1.71 -6.35
C SER A 126 4.73 -3.17 -5.88
N GLY A 127 4.18 -3.46 -4.71
CA GLY A 127 4.26 -4.79 -4.07
C GLY A 127 5.63 -4.97 -3.38
N SER A 128 5.93 -6.11 -2.87
CA SER A 128 5.16 -7.38 -2.81
C SER A 128 4.22 -7.48 -1.59
N SER A 129 4.08 -6.43 -0.79
CA SER A 129 3.22 -6.45 0.40
C SER A 129 1.74 -6.40 0.03
N ILE A 130 0.94 -7.22 0.72
CA ILE A 130 -0.52 -7.25 0.61
C ILE A 130 -1.08 -6.72 1.92
N PHE A 131 -2.07 -5.84 1.84
CA PHE A 131 -2.81 -5.37 3.00
C PHE A 131 -4.25 -5.86 2.97
N PHE A 132 -4.84 -6.06 4.15
CA PHE A 132 -6.26 -6.36 4.27
C PHE A 132 -6.83 -6.04 5.66
N THR A 133 -8.15 -5.90 5.70
CA THR A 133 -8.93 -5.75 6.93
C THR A 133 -10.03 -6.81 6.96
N PHE A 134 -10.26 -7.42 8.12
CA PHE A 134 -11.27 -8.47 8.27
C PHE A 134 -12.68 -7.91 8.51
N LYS A 135 -13.68 -8.69 8.09
CA LYS A 135 -15.10 -8.46 8.46
C LYS A 135 -15.39 -8.88 9.90
N SER A 136 -14.70 -9.89 10.40
CA SER A 136 -14.91 -10.41 11.77
C SER A 136 -13.62 -10.97 12.38
N ASN A 137 -13.58 -11.06 13.72
CA ASN A 137 -12.45 -11.66 14.45
C ASN A 137 -12.33 -13.18 14.24
N ILE A 138 -13.43 -13.88 13.95
CA ILE A 138 -13.41 -15.32 13.64
C ILE A 138 -12.69 -15.56 12.34
N ALA A 139 -13.01 -14.79 11.29
CA ALA A 139 -12.32 -14.85 10.00
C ALA A 139 -10.82 -14.54 10.14
N GLU A 140 -10.44 -13.61 11.03
CA GLU A 140 -9.06 -13.26 11.34
C GLU A 140 -8.26 -14.48 11.81
N LYS A 141 -8.71 -15.16 12.88
CA LYS A 141 -7.98 -16.28 13.48
C LYS A 141 -7.78 -17.44 12.50
N SER A 142 -8.85 -17.84 11.80
CA SER A 142 -8.79 -18.92 10.81
C SER A 142 -7.77 -18.62 9.72
N LEU A 143 -7.91 -17.48 9.05
CA LEU A 143 -7.07 -17.17 7.90
C LEU A 143 -5.60 -16.94 8.27
N ILE A 144 -5.32 -16.31 9.41
CA ILE A 144 -3.93 -16.14 9.86
C ILE A 144 -3.24 -17.47 10.08
N ASN A 145 -3.95 -18.47 10.62
CA ASN A 145 -3.41 -19.81 10.79
C ASN A 145 -3.19 -20.51 9.43
N ASP A 146 -4.14 -20.37 8.50
CA ASP A 146 -4.02 -20.94 7.14
C ASP A 146 -2.80 -20.34 6.41
N ILE A 147 -2.60 -19.02 6.51
CA ILE A 147 -1.44 -18.35 5.90
C ILE A 147 -0.13 -18.85 6.52
N ARG A 148 -0.04 -18.93 7.85
CA ARG A 148 1.17 -19.40 8.53
C ARG A 148 1.52 -20.85 8.16
N SER A 149 0.52 -21.69 8.03
CA SER A 149 0.72 -23.10 7.61
C SER A 149 1.17 -23.22 6.16
N LYS A 150 0.51 -22.48 5.26
CA LYS A 150 0.74 -22.61 3.81
C LYS A 150 1.93 -21.80 3.31
N TYR A 151 2.22 -20.69 3.95
CA TYR A 151 3.27 -19.73 3.58
C TYR A 151 4.15 -19.37 4.79
N PRO A 152 4.94 -20.30 5.32
CA PRO A 152 5.67 -20.10 6.58
C PRO A 152 6.72 -19.00 6.53
N LEU A 153 7.20 -18.62 5.34
CA LEU A 153 8.18 -17.54 5.14
C LEU A 153 7.55 -16.16 5.00
N VAL A 154 6.23 -16.07 4.91
CA VAL A 154 5.52 -14.81 4.83
C VAL A 154 5.40 -14.19 6.22
N ARG A 155 5.95 -12.98 6.38
CA ARG A 155 5.80 -12.23 7.62
C ARG A 155 4.43 -11.58 7.68
N ILE A 156 3.75 -11.75 8.82
CA ILE A 156 2.42 -11.18 9.07
C ILE A 156 2.58 -10.10 10.13
N GLU A 157 2.31 -8.85 9.73
CA GLU A 157 2.33 -7.70 10.61
C GLU A 157 0.91 -7.19 10.85
N LYS A 158 0.65 -6.82 12.10
CA LYS A 158 -0.60 -6.17 12.50
C LYS A 158 -0.33 -4.71 12.80
N SER A 159 -1.10 -3.83 12.20
CA SER A 159 -1.01 -2.40 12.40
C SER A 159 -2.42 -1.79 12.50
N TYR A 160 -2.47 -0.47 12.58
CA TYR A 160 -3.73 0.26 12.65
C TYR A 160 -3.68 1.43 11.66
N TYR A 161 -4.80 1.71 11.03
CA TYR A 161 -4.98 2.88 10.19
C TYR A 161 -6.16 3.71 10.69
N PHE A 162 -6.13 4.97 10.34
CA PHE A 162 -7.12 5.95 10.75
C PHE A 162 -8.12 6.17 9.61
N SER A 163 -9.39 5.92 9.86
CA SER A 163 -10.44 6.06 8.83
C SER A 163 -11.73 6.62 9.39
#